data_e12c6346de85a2e3d15572cc3cca0397
#
_entry.id   e12c6346de85a2e3d15572cc3cca0397
#
_cell.length_a   1.000
_cell.length_b   1.000
_cell.length_c   1.000
_cell.angle_alpha   90.00
_cell.angle_beta   90.00
_cell.angle_gamma   90.00
#
_symmetry.space_group_name_H-M   'P 1'
#
loop_
_entity.id
_entity.type
_entity.pdbx_description
1 polymer ?
#
loop_
_entity_poly.entity_id
_entity_poly.type
_entity_poly.pdbx_seq_one_letter_code
_entity_poly.pdbx_strand_id
1 'polypeptide(L)'
;MSAKSCIRTEEAAERICTYRYEYIGRGFQMKKHVIAAVAAATFVTTAMWGCTGADTTAGGESVNGEPSVLQTEAVMDSTELSGDAAEDDGKVTLTVWAEEANFDVLQEMIDSFEQKYAGQADFDIQLAVNADSETRNTLLGDVHNGADIFPLPDDQLTSMAAAGALEPVPNADEIREANLDEAVAAASVNDTLYAYPMTADNGYFLYYDKNYLTEEDVQTMDGLLAAAGAVGKKVTMDWSSGWYLYAFFGNTGLDFGVNDDGVTNYCNWNAADGSIKGTDIEEALLAIAQNPAFLSCTDTEFMEGVQDGTIVAGVSGVWNAAEIKKVWGNDYGAVKLPTYTCAGQQIQMSSFTGYKMMGVNAYSKHKDWALKLADWFTNEENQMLRLEERDQGPSNKNAAASEQVQAVPAIQAVIAQAQYGKLQRVGNSYWDAMTEFGNLMATGSTNGTDPQEVMDTLVAGITQSTVQ
;
A
#
# COMPACT_ATOMS: atom_id res chain seq x y z
N MET A 1 15.62 -38.17 47.02
CA MET A 1 14.97 -37.13 46.24
C MET A 1 15.97 -36.72 45.18
N SER A 2 15.75 -37.13 43.98
CA SER A 2 16.42 -36.74 42.78
C SER A 2 16.65 -37.87 41.82
N ALA A 3 16.21 -38.04 40.77
CA ALA A 3 16.60 -38.76 39.58
C ALA A 3 15.43 -39.05 38.59
N LYS A 4 14.29 -38.35 38.78
CA LYS A 4 13.14 -38.50 37.87
C LYS A 4 12.77 -37.23 37.10
N SER A 5 13.57 -36.14 37.20
CA SER A 5 13.31 -34.87 36.53
C SER A 5 14.16 -34.64 35.26
N CYS A 6 15.14 -35.50 34.96
CA CYS A 6 16.06 -35.31 33.83
C CYS A 6 15.72 -36.12 32.57
N ILE A 7 14.73 -37.05 32.64
CA ILE A 7 14.40 -37.93 31.49
C ILE A 7 13.27 -37.40 30.62
N ARG A 8 12.54 -36.37 31.08
CA ARG A 8 11.43 -35.78 30.30
C ARG A 8 11.82 -34.72 29.29
N THR A 9 13.05 -34.18 29.36
CA THR A 9 13.54 -33.12 28.45
C THR A 9 14.24 -33.68 27.21
N GLU A 10 14.76 -34.90 27.25
CA GLU A 10 15.42 -35.54 26.09
C GLU A 10 14.42 -36.14 25.10
N GLU A 11 13.30 -36.70 25.56
CA GLU A 11 12.26 -37.22 24.66
C GLU A 11 11.46 -36.14 23.90
N ALA A 12 11.41 -34.90 24.41
CA ALA A 12 10.77 -33.76 23.70
C ALA A 12 11.70 -33.21 22.62
N ALA A 13 13.02 -33.22 22.83
CA ALA A 13 14.01 -32.75 21.85
C ALA A 13 14.16 -33.71 20.65
N GLU A 14 14.01 -35.03 20.86
CA GLU A 14 14.05 -35.99 19.76
C GLU A 14 12.79 -35.97 18.87
N ARG A 15 11.63 -35.63 19.41
CA ARG A 15 10.43 -35.51 18.61
C ARG A 15 10.40 -34.25 17.72
N ILE A 16 11.01 -33.16 18.15
CA ILE A 16 11.16 -31.93 17.37
C ILE A 16 12.18 -32.12 16.23
N CYS A 17 13.22 -32.91 16.45
CA CYS A 17 14.22 -33.17 15.41
C CYS A 17 13.72 -34.13 14.31
N THR A 18 12.83 -35.06 14.62
CA THR A 18 12.26 -36.01 13.64
C THR A 18 11.19 -35.35 12.75
N TYR A 19 10.41 -34.38 13.25
CA TYR A 19 9.42 -33.64 12.45
C TYR A 19 10.09 -32.67 11.46
N ARG A 20 11.26 -32.14 11.76
CA ARG A 20 12.00 -31.21 10.89
C ARG A 20 12.71 -31.89 9.71
N TYR A 21 12.98 -33.19 9.80
CA TYR A 21 13.65 -33.96 8.73
C TYR A 21 12.68 -34.55 7.69
N GLU A 22 11.40 -34.72 8.02
CA GLU A 22 10.39 -35.22 7.04
C GLU A 22 9.85 -34.11 6.13
N TYR A 23 9.93 -32.83 6.52
CA TYR A 23 9.43 -31.71 5.71
C TYR A 23 10.45 -31.25 4.63
N ILE A 24 11.74 -31.53 4.79
CA ILE A 24 12.78 -31.18 3.81
C ILE A 24 12.90 -32.21 2.67
N GLY A 25 12.28 -33.38 2.80
CA GLY A 25 12.40 -34.49 1.83
C GLY A 25 11.38 -34.52 0.69
N ARG A 26 10.37 -33.64 0.66
CA ARG A 26 9.28 -33.69 -0.37
C ARG A 26 9.25 -32.54 -1.37
N GLY A 27 10.19 -31.61 -1.34
CA GLY A 27 10.21 -30.37 -2.13
C GLY A 27 11.16 -30.33 -3.33
N PHE A 28 11.60 -31.45 -3.93
CA PHE A 28 12.44 -31.40 -5.13
C PHE A 28 12.17 -32.56 -6.09
N GLN A 29 11.06 -32.50 -6.80
CA GLN A 29 10.92 -33.12 -8.11
C GLN A 29 10.04 -32.25 -9.01
N MET A 30 10.59 -31.12 -9.49
CA MET A 30 10.04 -30.45 -10.66
C MET A 30 10.66 -31.03 -11.91
N LYS A 31 9.77 -31.53 -12.74
CA LYS A 31 10.03 -32.14 -14.04
C LYS A 31 10.75 -31.16 -14.96
N LYS A 32 11.95 -31.55 -15.43
CA LYS A 32 12.54 -31.01 -16.66
C LYS A 32 11.70 -31.49 -17.83
N HIS A 33 10.84 -30.67 -18.38
CA HIS A 33 10.38 -30.70 -19.78
C HIS A 33 9.48 -29.47 -20.00
N VAL A 34 9.88 -28.67 -20.92
CA VAL A 34 9.27 -27.62 -21.73
C VAL A 34 10.12 -26.35 -21.67
N ILE A 35 11.29 -26.42 -22.32
CA ILE A 35 11.89 -25.26 -22.98
C ILE A 35 12.21 -25.73 -24.40
N ALA A 36 11.28 -25.47 -25.30
CA ALA A 36 11.55 -25.33 -26.75
C ALA A 36 10.27 -24.85 -27.43
N ALA A 37 10.41 -23.80 -28.21
CA ALA A 37 9.42 -23.22 -29.10
C ALA A 37 8.72 -21.94 -28.64
N VAL A 38 9.40 -20.80 -28.74
CA VAL A 38 8.90 -19.60 -29.45
C VAL A 38 10.12 -18.76 -29.85
N ALA A 39 10.66 -19.05 -30.99
CA ALA A 39 11.49 -18.15 -31.80
C ALA A 39 11.16 -18.43 -33.27
N ALA A 40 10.39 -17.57 -33.88
CA ALA A 40 10.37 -17.24 -35.28
C ALA A 40 8.99 -16.71 -35.69
N ALA A 41 8.88 -15.42 -35.88
CA ALA A 41 8.15 -14.78 -36.98
C ALA A 41 8.25 -13.25 -36.83
N THR A 42 9.39 -12.74 -37.25
CA THR A 42 9.53 -11.37 -37.77
C THR A 42 9.63 -11.47 -39.29
N PHE A 43 9.19 -10.39 -39.93
CA PHE A 43 9.25 -10.03 -41.35
C PHE A 43 8.00 -10.36 -42.18
N VAL A 44 7.37 -9.31 -42.70
CA VAL A 44 7.52 -8.76 -44.06
C VAL A 44 6.44 -7.67 -44.25
N THR A 45 6.84 -6.44 -44.36
CA THR A 45 6.97 -5.44 -45.42
C THR A 45 5.69 -4.85 -46.03
N THR A 46 5.61 -3.55 -45.86
CA THR A 46 5.48 -2.45 -46.86
C THR A 46 4.82 -2.70 -48.20
N ALA A 47 3.87 -1.83 -48.52
CA ALA A 47 3.74 -1.07 -49.78
C ALA A 47 2.41 -0.30 -49.74
N MET A 48 2.39 1.02 -49.62
CA MET A 48 2.47 2.00 -50.70
C MET A 48 1.37 1.96 -51.76
N TRP A 49 0.75 3.11 -51.89
CA TRP A 49 0.13 3.83 -53.02
C TRP A 49 -1.34 4.17 -52.72
N GLY A 50 -1.82 5.37 -52.75
CA GLY A 50 -1.38 6.55 -53.48
C GLY A 50 -2.57 7.20 -54.18
N CYS A 51 -2.75 8.47 -53.94
CA CYS A 51 -3.32 9.51 -54.81
C CYS A 51 -4.82 9.61 -55.07
N THR A 52 -5.27 10.76 -54.87
CA THR A 52 -5.96 11.85 -55.62
C THR A 52 -7.45 11.93 -55.28
N GLY A 53 -8.03 13.01 -54.96
CA GLY A 53 -7.84 14.39 -55.29
C GLY A 53 -9.18 15.04 -55.55
N ALA A 54 -9.31 16.30 -55.17
CA ALA A 54 -10.22 17.34 -55.71
C ALA A 54 -11.67 17.47 -55.17
N ASP A 55 -11.84 18.49 -54.36
CA ASP A 55 -12.57 19.76 -54.68
C ASP A 55 -14.08 19.69 -54.98
N THR A 56 -14.93 20.35 -54.26
CA THR A 56 -15.50 21.68 -54.50
C THR A 56 -16.73 22.03 -53.65
N THR A 57 -16.59 23.16 -53.00
CA THR A 57 -17.56 24.28 -52.82
C THR A 57 -19.00 24.10 -52.33
N ALA A 58 -19.23 24.80 -51.24
CA ALA A 58 -20.19 25.87 -50.98
C ALA A 58 -21.70 25.60 -50.89
N GLY A 59 -22.30 26.14 -49.87
CA GLY A 59 -23.71 26.57 -49.82
C GLY A 59 -24.31 26.47 -48.43
N GLY A 60 -24.39 27.60 -47.70
CA GLY A 60 -25.07 27.73 -46.45
C GLY A 60 -26.58 27.73 -46.59
N GLU A 61 -27.23 27.44 -45.47
CA GLU A 61 -28.42 28.22 -45.03
C GLU A 61 -28.80 27.75 -43.63
N SER A 62 -29.01 28.72 -42.75
CA SER A 62 -29.49 28.60 -41.39
C SER A 62 -31.00 28.43 -41.40
N VAL A 63 -31.54 27.50 -40.58
CA VAL A 63 -32.93 27.58 -40.12
C VAL A 63 -33.01 27.13 -38.67
N ASN A 64 -33.51 28.02 -37.82
CA ASN A 64 -33.95 27.80 -36.45
C ASN A 64 -35.11 26.79 -36.40
N GLY A 65 -35.09 25.89 -35.38
CA GLY A 65 -36.23 25.05 -35.04
C GLY A 65 -36.05 24.44 -33.65
N GLU A 66 -36.88 24.85 -32.70
CA GLU A 66 -37.00 24.34 -31.35
C GLU A 66 -37.31 22.83 -31.31
N PRO A 67 -36.91 22.10 -30.26
CA PRO A 67 -37.19 20.67 -30.16
C PRO A 67 -38.56 20.41 -29.54
N SER A 68 -39.41 19.74 -30.29
CA SER A 68 -40.66 19.15 -29.78
C SER A 68 -40.37 17.79 -29.12
N VAL A 69 -40.89 17.66 -27.91
CA VAL A 69 -40.91 16.42 -27.11
C VAL A 69 -41.76 15.36 -27.83
N LEU A 70 -41.15 14.22 -28.17
CA LEU A 70 -41.87 13.01 -28.55
C LEU A 70 -41.63 11.96 -27.46
N GLN A 71 -42.66 11.75 -26.65
CA GLN A 71 -42.80 10.56 -25.81
C GLN A 71 -43.00 9.35 -26.71
N THR A 72 -42.10 8.39 -26.65
CA THR A 72 -42.31 7.04 -27.16
C THR A 72 -42.34 6.09 -25.99
N GLU A 73 -43.54 5.63 -25.64
CA GLU A 73 -43.71 4.47 -24.77
C GLU A 73 -43.16 3.23 -25.47
N ALA A 74 -42.09 2.68 -24.95
CA ALA A 74 -41.58 1.34 -25.34
C ALA A 74 -42.27 0.31 -24.47
N VAL A 75 -43.13 -0.46 -25.07
CA VAL A 75 -43.66 -1.71 -24.52
C VAL A 75 -42.52 -2.68 -24.34
N MET A 76 -42.16 -3.00 -23.08
CA MET A 76 -41.23 -4.08 -22.76
C MET A 76 -41.96 -5.41 -22.97
N ASP A 77 -41.51 -6.10 -24.00
CA ASP A 77 -41.79 -7.52 -24.18
C ASP A 77 -40.96 -8.30 -23.14
N SER A 78 -41.63 -8.93 -22.18
CA SER A 78 -41.04 -9.80 -21.18
C SER A 78 -40.66 -11.13 -21.81
N THR A 79 -39.47 -11.18 -22.39
CA THR A 79 -38.81 -12.47 -22.69
C THR A 79 -37.98 -12.88 -21.49
N GLU A 80 -38.43 -13.90 -20.79
CA GLU A 80 -37.72 -14.58 -19.71
C GLU A 80 -36.33 -14.98 -20.18
N LEU A 81 -35.30 -14.27 -19.69
CA LEU A 81 -33.95 -14.80 -19.63
C LEU A 81 -33.88 -15.78 -18.45
N SER A 82 -34.14 -17.04 -18.75
CA SER A 82 -33.74 -18.13 -17.88
C SER A 82 -32.20 -18.18 -17.91
N GLY A 83 -31.56 -17.40 -17.05
CA GLY A 83 -30.19 -17.60 -16.66
C GLY A 83 -30.14 -18.93 -15.88
N ASP A 84 -29.29 -19.88 -16.29
CA ASP A 84 -28.92 -21.03 -15.50
C ASP A 84 -28.53 -20.53 -14.10
N ALA A 85 -29.43 -20.73 -13.14
CA ALA A 85 -29.07 -20.73 -11.75
C ALA A 85 -28.16 -21.95 -11.58
N ALA A 86 -26.84 -21.72 -11.45
CA ALA A 86 -25.95 -22.74 -10.94
C ALA A 86 -26.61 -23.25 -9.64
N GLU A 87 -26.82 -24.54 -9.55
CA GLU A 87 -27.31 -25.17 -8.32
C GLU A 87 -26.33 -24.75 -7.21
N ASP A 88 -26.83 -23.99 -6.24
CA ASP A 88 -26.12 -23.68 -5.00
C ASP A 88 -25.90 -25.04 -4.30
N ASP A 89 -24.71 -25.59 -4.42
CA ASP A 89 -24.30 -26.84 -3.80
C ASP A 89 -24.14 -26.70 -2.27
N GLY A 90 -24.51 -25.58 -1.72
CA GLY A 90 -24.38 -25.23 -0.29
C GLY A 90 -22.93 -24.94 0.13
N LYS A 91 -22.00 -24.89 -0.84
CA LYS A 91 -20.61 -24.55 -0.62
C LYS A 91 -20.39 -23.05 -0.76
N VAL A 92 -19.78 -22.44 0.26
CA VAL A 92 -19.41 -21.01 0.27
C VAL A 92 -17.95 -20.90 -0.17
N THR A 93 -17.74 -20.49 -1.43
CA THR A 93 -16.39 -20.23 -1.96
C THR A 93 -16.10 -18.74 -1.88
N LEU A 94 -15.04 -18.35 -1.15
CA LEU A 94 -14.57 -16.97 -1.01
C LEU A 94 -13.10 -16.87 -1.37
N THR A 95 -12.75 -15.80 -2.07
CA THR A 95 -11.36 -15.43 -2.33
C THR A 95 -11.01 -14.20 -1.50
N VAL A 96 -9.89 -14.24 -0.80
CA VAL A 96 -9.33 -13.16 -0.01
C VAL A 96 -7.99 -12.74 -0.60
N TRP A 97 -7.86 -11.49 -0.99
CA TRP A 97 -6.56 -10.94 -1.36
C TRP A 97 -5.75 -10.57 -0.14
N ALA A 98 -4.45 -10.77 -0.21
CA ALA A 98 -3.50 -10.30 0.79
C ALA A 98 -2.07 -10.31 0.26
N GLU A 99 -1.19 -9.59 0.91
CA GLU A 99 0.26 -9.76 0.76
C GLU A 99 0.68 -11.11 1.33
N GLU A 100 1.59 -11.82 0.64
CA GLU A 100 2.03 -13.17 1.02
C GLU A 100 2.53 -13.25 2.48
N ALA A 101 3.16 -12.18 2.96
CA ALA A 101 3.63 -12.07 4.34
C ALA A 101 2.52 -12.16 5.41
N ASN A 102 1.27 -11.96 5.03
CA ASN A 102 0.11 -12.03 5.92
C ASN A 102 -0.65 -13.37 5.83
N PHE A 103 -0.21 -14.31 4.98
CA PHE A 103 -0.95 -15.55 4.74
C PHE A 103 -1.07 -16.43 5.98
N ASP A 104 0.00 -16.57 6.76
CA ASP A 104 -0.02 -17.43 7.95
C ASP A 104 -1.03 -16.93 8.99
N VAL A 105 -1.01 -15.63 9.32
CA VAL A 105 -1.94 -15.04 10.28
C VAL A 105 -3.38 -15.05 9.77
N LEU A 106 -3.60 -14.81 8.46
CA LEU A 106 -4.93 -14.89 7.88
C LEU A 106 -5.46 -16.32 7.83
N GLN A 107 -4.61 -17.33 7.59
CA GLN A 107 -5.02 -18.72 7.62
C GLN A 107 -5.47 -19.13 9.03
N GLU A 108 -4.78 -18.70 10.08
CA GLU A 108 -5.21 -18.93 11.47
C GLU A 108 -6.58 -18.31 11.76
N MET A 109 -6.80 -17.09 11.28
CA MET A 109 -8.09 -16.42 11.39
C MET A 109 -9.20 -17.15 10.59
N ILE A 110 -8.89 -17.67 9.41
CA ILE A 110 -9.81 -18.47 8.58
C ILE A 110 -10.17 -19.76 9.31
N ASP A 111 -9.18 -20.50 9.81
CA ASP A 111 -9.41 -21.75 10.53
C ASP A 111 -10.32 -21.55 11.75
N SER A 112 -10.12 -20.46 12.49
CA SER A 112 -10.96 -20.09 13.65
C SER A 112 -12.38 -19.65 13.23
N PHE A 113 -12.53 -18.95 12.09
CA PHE A 113 -13.81 -18.61 11.50
C PHE A 113 -14.59 -19.83 11.09
N GLU A 114 -13.98 -20.76 10.36
CA GLU A 114 -14.60 -22.01 9.93
C GLU A 114 -15.04 -22.87 11.13
N GLN A 115 -14.22 -22.91 12.18
CA GLN A 115 -14.58 -23.60 13.42
C GLN A 115 -15.80 -22.95 14.10
N LYS A 116 -15.86 -21.61 14.17
CA LYS A 116 -16.98 -20.86 14.76
C LYS A 116 -18.30 -21.13 14.04
N TYR A 117 -18.26 -21.22 12.72
CA TYR A 117 -19.44 -21.38 11.89
C TYR A 117 -19.65 -22.82 11.38
N ALA A 118 -18.96 -23.79 11.98
CA ALA A 118 -19.08 -25.20 11.62
C ALA A 118 -20.54 -25.67 11.62
N GLY A 119 -20.96 -26.33 10.53
CA GLY A 119 -22.33 -26.83 10.35
C GLY A 119 -23.35 -25.78 9.89
N GLN A 120 -22.96 -24.53 9.69
CA GLN A 120 -23.80 -23.48 9.08
C GLN A 120 -23.59 -23.38 7.58
N ALA A 121 -22.36 -23.61 7.11
CA ALA A 121 -21.98 -23.68 5.70
C ALA A 121 -20.78 -24.62 5.52
N ASP A 122 -20.54 -25.04 4.28
CA ASP A 122 -19.32 -25.72 3.84
C ASP A 122 -18.42 -24.67 3.16
N PHE A 123 -17.33 -24.31 3.82
CA PHE A 123 -16.46 -23.21 3.37
C PHE A 123 -15.31 -23.69 2.48
N ASP A 124 -14.95 -22.86 1.50
CA ASP A 124 -13.75 -22.96 0.68
C ASP A 124 -13.17 -21.54 0.55
N ILE A 125 -12.37 -21.15 1.53
CA ILE A 125 -11.80 -19.81 1.62
C ILE A 125 -10.37 -19.87 1.12
N GLN A 126 -10.05 -19.10 0.07
CA GLN A 126 -8.75 -19.13 -0.61
C GLN A 126 -8.05 -17.80 -0.49
N LEU A 127 -6.78 -17.82 -0.07
CA LEU A 127 -5.90 -16.67 -0.09
C LEU A 127 -5.25 -16.52 -1.47
N ALA A 128 -5.21 -15.30 -2.00
CA ALA A 128 -4.56 -14.97 -3.25
C ALA A 128 -3.69 -13.72 -3.10
N VAL A 129 -2.50 -13.74 -3.71
CA VAL A 129 -1.53 -12.63 -3.59
C VAL A 129 -2.03 -11.40 -4.32
N ASN A 130 -2.13 -10.29 -3.60
CA ASN A 130 -2.29 -8.95 -4.15
C ASN A 130 -1.72 -7.93 -3.15
N ALA A 131 -0.96 -6.96 -3.64
CA ALA A 131 -0.46 -5.89 -2.78
C ALA A 131 -1.61 -4.94 -2.40
N ASP A 132 -1.66 -4.51 -1.14
CA ASP A 132 -2.70 -3.59 -0.65
C ASP A 132 -2.78 -2.31 -1.48
N SER A 133 -1.62 -1.78 -1.92
CA SER A 133 -1.51 -0.60 -2.77
C SER A 133 -2.14 -0.77 -4.16
N GLU A 134 -2.21 -2.00 -4.66
CA GLU A 134 -2.75 -2.32 -5.99
C GLU A 134 -4.22 -2.74 -5.98
N THR A 135 -4.83 -2.86 -4.81
CA THR A 135 -6.20 -3.39 -4.66
C THR A 135 -7.20 -2.65 -5.53
N ARG A 136 -7.20 -1.31 -5.51
CA ARG A 136 -8.09 -0.50 -6.36
C ARG A 136 -7.92 -0.81 -7.85
N ASN A 137 -6.69 -0.79 -8.34
CA ASN A 137 -6.40 -0.96 -9.77
C ASN A 137 -6.79 -2.37 -10.22
N THR A 138 -6.45 -3.38 -9.41
CA THR A 138 -6.78 -4.78 -9.69
C THR A 138 -8.29 -5.01 -9.68
N LEU A 139 -9.01 -4.52 -8.65
CA LEU A 139 -10.44 -4.74 -8.53
C LEU A 139 -11.24 -4.00 -9.60
N LEU A 140 -10.94 -2.70 -9.83
CA LEU A 140 -11.66 -1.92 -10.84
C LEU A 140 -11.33 -2.37 -12.28
N GLY A 141 -10.25 -3.12 -12.48
CA GLY A 141 -9.96 -3.79 -13.75
C GLY A 141 -10.98 -4.87 -14.11
N ASP A 142 -11.46 -5.62 -13.12
CA ASP A 142 -12.53 -6.62 -13.28
C ASP A 142 -13.22 -6.94 -11.95
N VAL A 143 -14.25 -6.16 -11.61
CA VAL A 143 -14.99 -6.28 -10.34
C VAL A 143 -15.75 -7.60 -10.19
N HIS A 144 -16.10 -8.26 -11.30
CA HIS A 144 -16.90 -9.49 -11.28
C HIS A 144 -16.04 -10.74 -11.02
N ASN A 145 -14.73 -10.68 -11.32
CA ASN A 145 -13.79 -11.76 -11.09
C ASN A 145 -12.71 -11.40 -10.06
N GLY A 146 -12.80 -10.22 -9.45
CA GLY A 146 -11.97 -9.82 -8.32
C GLY A 146 -12.27 -10.63 -7.06
N ALA A 147 -11.41 -10.53 -6.04
CA ALA A 147 -11.63 -11.18 -4.76
C ALA A 147 -12.91 -10.70 -4.08
N ASP A 148 -13.45 -11.54 -3.20
CA ASP A 148 -14.64 -11.23 -2.38
C ASP A 148 -14.29 -10.28 -1.23
N ILE A 149 -13.08 -10.43 -0.68
CA ILE A 149 -12.57 -9.65 0.46
C ILE A 149 -11.14 -9.24 0.17
N PHE A 150 -10.78 -8.00 0.54
CA PHE A 150 -9.46 -7.48 0.27
C PHE A 150 -9.08 -6.35 1.22
N PRO A 151 -7.79 -6.24 1.60
CA PRO A 151 -7.26 -5.07 2.28
C PRO A 151 -7.11 -3.90 1.31
N LEU A 152 -7.29 -2.67 1.81
CA LEU A 152 -7.02 -1.45 1.07
C LEU A 152 -6.56 -0.33 2.01
N PRO A 153 -5.67 0.56 1.59
CA PRO A 153 -5.38 1.81 2.28
C PRO A 153 -6.49 2.85 2.01
N ASP A 154 -6.62 3.80 2.92
CA ASP A 154 -7.74 4.75 2.97
C ASP A 154 -7.83 5.71 1.77
N ASP A 155 -6.74 5.97 1.06
CA ASP A 155 -6.73 6.80 -0.15
C ASP A 155 -7.51 6.17 -1.32
N GLN A 156 -7.69 4.85 -1.32
CA GLN A 156 -8.40 4.12 -2.37
C GLN A 156 -9.91 4.08 -2.14
N LEU A 157 -10.37 4.26 -0.91
CA LEU A 157 -11.77 4.03 -0.51
C LEU A 157 -12.77 4.85 -1.33
N THR A 158 -12.53 6.16 -1.45
CA THR A 158 -13.49 7.08 -2.10
C THR A 158 -13.72 6.71 -3.56
N SER A 159 -12.67 6.41 -4.30
CA SER A 159 -12.78 6.02 -5.71
C SER A 159 -13.47 4.67 -5.91
N MET A 160 -13.19 3.69 -5.04
CA MET A 160 -13.83 2.37 -5.08
C MET A 160 -15.30 2.42 -4.68
N ALA A 161 -15.66 3.22 -3.67
CA ALA A 161 -17.05 3.46 -3.29
C ALA A 161 -17.82 4.17 -4.40
N ALA A 162 -17.23 5.20 -5.02
CA ALA A 162 -17.85 5.93 -6.15
C ALA A 162 -18.06 5.03 -7.38
N ALA A 163 -17.18 4.05 -7.60
CA ALA A 163 -17.33 3.06 -8.66
C ALA A 163 -18.38 1.96 -8.32
N GLY A 164 -18.94 1.95 -7.10
CA GLY A 164 -19.87 0.92 -6.65
C GLY A 164 -19.22 -0.45 -6.47
N ALA A 165 -17.91 -0.49 -6.23
CA ALA A 165 -17.15 -1.72 -6.07
C ALA A 165 -17.17 -2.28 -4.64
N LEU A 166 -17.55 -1.45 -3.66
CA LEU A 166 -17.58 -1.81 -2.23
C LEU A 166 -19.00 -2.03 -1.73
N GLU A 167 -19.21 -3.12 -1.01
CA GLU A 167 -20.45 -3.37 -0.25
C GLU A 167 -20.44 -2.55 1.04
N PRO A 168 -21.51 -1.78 1.37
CA PRO A 168 -21.61 -1.08 2.64
C PRO A 168 -21.63 -2.03 3.85
N VAL A 169 -21.00 -1.61 4.94
CA VAL A 169 -20.93 -2.38 6.19
C VAL A 169 -22.29 -2.38 6.90
N PRO A 170 -22.95 -3.53 7.11
CA PRO A 170 -24.32 -3.57 7.63
C PRO A 170 -24.40 -3.30 9.15
N ASN A 171 -23.37 -3.64 9.93
CA ASN A 171 -23.26 -3.43 11.38
C ASN A 171 -22.42 -2.19 11.72
N ALA A 172 -22.57 -1.12 10.93
CA ALA A 172 -21.73 0.08 11.02
C ALA A 172 -21.66 0.71 12.41
N ASP A 173 -22.76 0.70 13.19
CA ASP A 173 -22.78 1.30 14.53
C ASP A 173 -21.87 0.56 15.51
N GLU A 174 -21.85 -0.78 15.47
CA GLU A 174 -20.98 -1.62 16.28
C GLU A 174 -19.50 -1.39 15.92
N ILE A 175 -19.21 -1.31 14.62
CA ILE A 175 -17.85 -1.07 14.13
C ILE A 175 -17.37 0.34 14.51
N ARG A 176 -18.22 1.35 14.46
CA ARG A 176 -17.90 2.73 14.90
C ARG A 176 -17.61 2.81 16.39
N GLU A 177 -18.36 2.09 17.21
CA GLU A 177 -18.13 2.07 18.65
C GLU A 177 -16.79 1.41 19.00
N ALA A 178 -16.45 0.33 18.32
CA ALA A 178 -15.28 -0.48 18.61
C ALA A 178 -13.94 0.13 18.13
N ASN A 179 -13.93 0.97 17.11
CA ASN A 179 -12.71 1.45 16.46
C ASN A 179 -12.43 2.93 16.72
N LEU A 180 -11.17 3.35 16.53
CA LEU A 180 -10.73 4.75 16.61
C LEU A 180 -11.54 5.62 15.65
N ASP A 181 -11.95 6.80 16.11
CA ASP A 181 -12.83 7.68 15.35
C ASP A 181 -12.23 8.10 14.00
N GLU A 182 -10.91 8.30 13.95
CA GLU A 182 -10.17 8.64 12.75
C GLU A 182 -10.13 7.45 11.75
N ALA A 183 -9.97 6.21 12.25
CA ALA A 183 -9.99 5.01 11.40
C ALA A 183 -11.39 4.76 10.82
N VAL A 184 -12.44 5.03 11.60
CA VAL A 184 -13.83 4.99 11.15
C VAL A 184 -14.10 6.08 10.10
N ALA A 185 -13.62 7.30 10.32
CA ALA A 185 -13.74 8.39 9.35
C ALA A 185 -13.01 8.05 8.04
N ALA A 186 -11.83 7.42 8.13
CA ALA A 186 -11.07 6.95 6.98
C ALA A 186 -11.80 5.86 6.19
N ALA A 187 -12.56 4.99 6.86
CA ALA A 187 -13.32 3.89 6.25
C ALA A 187 -14.73 4.31 5.77
N SER A 188 -15.07 5.60 5.85
CA SER A 188 -16.40 6.14 5.51
C SER A 188 -16.36 7.12 4.35
N VAL A 189 -17.41 7.09 3.51
CA VAL A 189 -17.67 8.09 2.46
C VAL A 189 -19.10 8.60 2.64
N ASN A 190 -19.29 9.91 2.79
CA ASN A 190 -20.60 10.55 3.01
C ASN A 190 -21.42 9.86 4.14
N ASP A 191 -20.79 9.67 5.30
CA ASP A 191 -21.33 9.00 6.49
C ASP A 191 -21.68 7.50 6.33
N THR A 192 -21.46 6.91 5.16
CA THR A 192 -21.61 5.47 4.95
C THR A 192 -20.27 4.77 5.18
N LEU A 193 -20.25 3.78 6.05
CA LEU A 193 -19.08 2.93 6.29
C LEU A 193 -19.00 1.88 5.17
N TYR A 194 -17.89 1.87 4.40
CA TYR A 194 -17.67 0.97 3.27
C TYR A 194 -16.61 -0.09 3.50
N ALA A 195 -15.89 -0.01 4.59
CA ALA A 195 -14.88 -1.01 4.93
C ALA A 195 -14.74 -1.14 6.45
N TYR A 196 -14.22 -2.26 6.90
CA TYR A 196 -13.93 -2.53 8.31
C TYR A 196 -12.54 -2.02 8.66
N PRO A 197 -12.38 -1.07 9.60
CA PRO A 197 -11.07 -0.61 10.05
C PRO A 197 -10.22 -1.77 10.57
N MET A 198 -8.97 -1.86 10.12
CA MET A 198 -8.08 -2.97 10.43
C MET A 198 -6.84 -2.52 11.20
N THR A 199 -6.09 -1.56 10.65
CA THR A 199 -4.92 -1.00 11.31
C THR A 199 -4.92 0.52 11.29
N ALA A 200 -4.21 1.13 12.26
CA ALA A 200 -4.04 2.59 12.40
C ALA A 200 -2.56 2.99 12.32
N ASP A 201 -1.79 2.28 11.50
CA ASP A 201 -0.33 2.37 11.45
C ASP A 201 0.21 2.51 10.03
N ASN A 202 -0.63 2.87 9.07
CA ASN A 202 -0.23 3.07 7.68
C ASN A 202 0.56 4.37 7.51
N GLY A 203 1.79 4.36 7.99
CA GLY A 203 2.77 5.42 7.94
C GLY A 203 4.17 4.85 7.82
N TYR A 204 5.18 5.70 7.63
CA TYR A 204 6.55 5.28 7.51
C TYR A 204 7.46 6.07 8.46
N PHE A 205 8.55 5.43 8.83
CA PHE A 205 9.52 5.89 9.81
C PHE A 205 10.89 5.27 9.50
N LEU A 206 11.90 5.52 10.32
CA LEU A 206 13.26 5.02 10.11
C LEU A 206 13.52 3.77 10.95
N TYR A 207 13.89 2.66 10.30
CA TYR A 207 14.53 1.50 10.91
C TYR A 207 16.04 1.64 10.94
N TYR A 208 16.69 1.12 11.98
CA TYR A 208 18.16 1.07 12.03
C TYR A 208 18.69 -0.08 12.90
N ASP A 209 19.86 -0.58 12.55
CA ASP A 209 20.57 -1.63 13.29
C ASP A 209 21.47 -0.97 14.34
N LYS A 210 21.16 -1.20 15.63
CA LYS A 210 21.88 -0.65 16.79
C LYS A 210 23.30 -1.19 16.94
N ASN A 211 23.68 -2.25 16.21
CA ASN A 211 25.07 -2.72 16.16
C ASN A 211 25.98 -1.75 15.40
N TYR A 212 25.43 -0.94 14.51
CA TYR A 212 26.18 -0.04 13.65
C TYR A 212 25.89 1.44 13.91
N LEU A 213 24.69 1.78 14.39
CA LEU A 213 24.19 3.14 14.51
C LEU A 213 23.67 3.41 15.92
N THR A 214 23.95 4.60 16.43
CA THR A 214 23.43 5.09 17.71
C THR A 214 22.17 5.92 17.54
N GLU A 215 21.46 6.20 18.64
CA GLU A 215 20.28 7.10 18.62
C GLU A 215 20.66 8.53 18.19
N GLU A 216 21.89 8.98 18.40
CA GLU A 216 22.39 10.28 17.96
C GLU A 216 22.61 10.30 16.43
N ASP A 217 23.17 9.24 15.87
CA ASP A 217 23.45 9.14 14.42
C ASP A 217 22.19 9.24 13.58
N VAL A 218 21.06 8.77 14.09
CA VAL A 218 19.78 8.70 13.35
C VAL A 218 18.89 9.94 13.50
N GLN A 219 19.36 10.98 14.17
CA GLN A 219 18.57 12.23 14.34
C GLN A 219 18.55 13.10 13.09
N THR A 220 19.60 13.05 12.28
CA THR A 220 19.73 13.83 11.04
C THR A 220 20.15 12.93 9.88
N MET A 221 19.70 13.22 8.68
CA MET A 221 20.11 12.49 7.47
C MET A 221 21.63 12.57 7.25
N ASP A 222 22.23 13.74 7.53
CA ASP A 222 23.67 13.92 7.40
C ASP A 222 24.46 13.02 8.39
N GLY A 223 24.03 12.97 9.65
CA GLY A 223 24.62 12.10 10.67
C GLY A 223 24.48 10.62 10.32
N LEU A 224 23.28 10.22 9.93
CA LEU A 224 22.93 8.87 9.51
C LEU A 224 23.80 8.39 8.34
N LEU A 225 23.90 9.19 7.27
CA LEU A 225 24.73 8.86 6.10
C LEU A 225 26.22 8.83 6.42
N ALA A 226 26.70 9.75 7.27
CA ALA A 226 28.10 9.78 7.70
C ALA A 226 28.44 8.52 8.53
N ALA A 227 27.60 8.13 9.50
CA ALA A 227 27.82 6.99 10.35
C ALA A 227 27.77 5.66 9.56
N ALA A 228 26.75 5.47 8.70
CA ALA A 228 26.65 4.29 7.85
C ALA A 228 27.82 4.20 6.86
N GLY A 229 28.22 5.32 6.24
CA GLY A 229 29.36 5.39 5.33
C GLY A 229 30.70 5.06 6.00
N ALA A 230 30.89 5.47 7.26
CA ALA A 230 32.11 5.17 8.03
C ALA A 230 32.32 3.66 8.25
N VAL A 231 31.25 2.87 8.27
CA VAL A 231 31.29 1.41 8.42
C VAL A 231 31.05 0.67 7.09
N GLY A 232 31.03 1.41 5.96
CA GLY A 232 30.87 0.84 4.62
C GLY A 232 29.48 0.23 4.36
N LYS A 233 28.44 0.73 5.03
CA LYS A 233 27.05 0.30 4.92
C LYS A 233 26.19 1.33 4.21
N LYS A 234 24.92 0.95 3.97
CA LYS A 234 23.95 1.77 3.24
C LYS A 234 22.77 2.16 4.11
N VAL A 235 22.21 3.31 3.76
CA VAL A 235 20.91 3.82 4.19
C VAL A 235 20.00 3.87 2.97
N THR A 236 18.73 3.49 3.11
CA THR A 236 17.82 3.44 1.99
C THR A 236 16.48 4.14 2.24
N MET A 237 15.86 4.58 1.16
CA MET A 237 14.49 5.03 1.05
C MET A 237 14.05 4.85 -0.40
N ASP A 238 12.83 4.36 -0.63
CA ASP A 238 12.31 4.16 -1.98
C ASP A 238 11.84 5.49 -2.60
N TRP A 239 12.68 6.07 -3.44
CA TRP A 239 12.33 7.29 -4.18
C TRP A 239 11.58 7.03 -5.48
N SER A 240 11.39 5.79 -5.88
CA SER A 240 10.47 5.44 -6.97
C SER A 240 9.00 5.53 -6.52
N SER A 241 8.76 5.66 -5.22
CA SER A 241 7.42 5.82 -4.64
C SER A 241 7.18 7.27 -4.19
N GLY A 242 6.22 7.94 -4.81
CA GLY A 242 5.77 9.27 -4.41
C GLY A 242 5.27 9.34 -2.96
N TRP A 243 4.90 8.20 -2.38
CA TRP A 243 4.45 8.11 -1.00
C TRP A 243 5.57 8.48 -0.02
N TYR A 244 6.77 7.92 -0.19
CA TYR A 244 7.91 8.24 0.63
C TYR A 244 8.48 9.64 0.36
N LEU A 245 8.47 10.09 -0.89
CA LEU A 245 9.05 11.39 -1.28
C LEU A 245 8.37 12.61 -0.65
N TYR A 246 7.09 12.48 -0.24
CA TYR A 246 6.41 13.53 0.50
C TYR A 246 7.20 13.99 1.74
N ALA A 247 8.03 13.10 2.29
CA ALA A 247 8.85 13.37 3.46
C ALA A 247 9.72 14.63 3.34
N PHE A 248 10.17 14.95 2.15
CA PHE A 248 11.03 16.12 1.91
C PHE A 248 10.26 17.41 1.67
N PHE A 249 8.99 17.34 1.28
CA PHE A 249 8.17 18.51 0.97
C PHE A 249 7.33 19.00 2.15
N GLY A 250 6.88 18.10 2.99
CA GLY A 250 6.16 18.47 4.21
C GLY A 250 7.06 19.22 5.18
N ASN A 251 6.46 20.06 6.03
CA ASN A 251 7.13 20.91 7.03
C ASN A 251 8.10 21.99 6.46
N THR A 252 8.11 22.20 5.15
CA THR A 252 8.93 23.24 4.49
C THR A 252 8.24 24.59 4.42
N GLY A 253 6.93 24.64 4.65
CA GLY A 253 6.08 25.80 4.45
C GLY A 253 5.55 25.93 3.02
N LEU A 254 5.93 25.03 2.12
CA LEU A 254 5.30 24.85 0.82
C LEU A 254 3.98 24.10 0.97
N ASP A 255 3.00 24.41 0.12
CA ASP A 255 1.63 23.95 0.27
C ASP A 255 1.24 22.93 -0.81
N PHE A 256 0.47 21.93 -0.39
CA PHE A 256 -0.01 20.85 -1.24
C PHE A 256 -1.28 20.24 -0.64
N GLY A 257 -2.23 19.84 -1.46
CA GLY A 257 -3.43 19.14 -1.02
C GLY A 257 -4.41 18.87 -2.14
N VAL A 258 -5.56 18.33 -1.76
CA VAL A 258 -6.69 18.06 -2.66
C VAL A 258 -7.60 19.27 -2.69
N ASN A 259 -8.10 19.63 -3.86
CA ASN A 259 -9.14 20.66 -4.04
C ASN A 259 -10.50 20.17 -3.50
N ASP A 260 -11.46 21.10 -3.39
CA ASP A 260 -12.82 20.81 -2.91
C ASP A 260 -13.57 19.75 -3.74
N ASP A 261 -13.11 19.47 -4.96
CA ASP A 261 -13.65 18.41 -5.81
C ASP A 261 -13.27 16.99 -5.36
N GLY A 262 -12.32 16.87 -4.41
CA GLY A 262 -11.83 15.61 -3.90
C GLY A 262 -10.99 14.77 -4.89
N VAL A 263 -10.67 15.31 -6.08
CA VAL A 263 -10.06 14.57 -7.20
C VAL A 263 -8.78 15.23 -7.70
N THR A 264 -8.78 16.57 -7.82
CA THR A 264 -7.64 17.33 -8.31
C THR A 264 -6.80 17.88 -7.18
N ASN A 265 -5.52 18.17 -7.45
CA ASN A 265 -4.60 18.69 -6.45
C ASN A 265 -4.34 20.18 -6.66
N TYR A 266 -4.07 20.89 -5.55
CA TYR A 266 -3.35 22.15 -5.57
C TYR A 266 -1.91 21.92 -5.06
N CYS A 267 -0.94 22.65 -5.59
CA CYS A 267 0.46 22.50 -5.24
C CYS A 267 1.23 23.79 -5.60
N ASN A 268 2.06 24.31 -4.67
CA ASN A 268 2.92 25.45 -4.92
C ASN A 268 4.42 25.11 -4.76
N TRP A 269 4.78 23.84 -4.89
CA TRP A 269 6.15 23.39 -4.66
C TRP A 269 7.18 23.99 -5.63
N ASN A 270 6.74 24.62 -6.70
CA ASN A 270 7.58 25.39 -7.62
C ASN A 270 7.68 26.89 -7.28
N ALA A 271 7.18 27.34 -6.11
CA ALA A 271 7.28 28.73 -5.70
C ALA A 271 8.75 29.18 -5.63
N ALA A 272 9.03 30.32 -6.26
CA ALA A 272 10.38 30.91 -6.32
C ALA A 272 10.69 31.86 -5.15
N ASP A 273 9.72 32.04 -4.25
CA ASP A 273 9.81 32.86 -3.04
C ASP A 273 9.58 32.02 -1.79
N GLY A 274 9.95 32.54 -0.63
CA GLY A 274 9.83 31.83 0.64
C GLY A 274 11.18 31.49 1.28
N SER A 275 11.14 30.98 2.50
CA SER A 275 12.34 30.57 3.24
C SER A 275 12.95 29.26 2.74
N ILE A 276 12.11 28.39 2.21
CA ILE A 276 12.45 27.14 1.51
C ILE A 276 11.72 27.19 0.17
N LYS A 277 12.41 26.87 -0.90
CA LYS A 277 11.89 26.78 -2.26
C LYS A 277 11.94 25.33 -2.72
N GLY A 278 11.15 24.97 -3.73
CA GLY A 278 11.25 23.64 -4.34
C GLY A 278 12.65 23.33 -4.88
N THR A 279 13.32 24.31 -5.45
CA THR A 279 14.71 24.17 -5.93
C THR A 279 15.71 23.88 -4.80
N ASP A 280 15.47 24.37 -3.57
CA ASP A 280 16.30 24.03 -2.41
C ASP A 280 16.10 22.56 -1.99
N ILE A 281 14.88 22.05 -2.15
CA ILE A 281 14.56 20.63 -1.88
C ILE A 281 15.21 19.74 -2.94
N GLU A 282 15.12 20.09 -4.22
CA GLU A 282 15.81 19.39 -5.31
C GLU A 282 17.33 19.31 -5.04
N GLU A 283 17.98 20.44 -4.68
CA GLU A 283 19.41 20.47 -4.34
C GLU A 283 19.73 19.53 -3.17
N ALA A 284 18.88 19.50 -2.12
CA ALA A 284 19.05 18.61 -0.97
C ALA A 284 18.91 17.14 -1.37
N LEU A 285 17.92 16.78 -2.19
CA LEU A 285 17.73 15.43 -2.69
C LEU A 285 18.92 14.98 -3.54
N LEU A 286 19.41 15.81 -4.46
CA LEU A 286 20.60 15.52 -5.26
C LEU A 286 21.84 15.31 -4.39
N ALA A 287 22.03 16.11 -3.32
CA ALA A 287 23.13 15.95 -2.39
C ALA A 287 23.06 14.61 -1.64
N ILE A 288 21.86 14.18 -1.23
CA ILE A 288 21.63 12.86 -0.61
C ILE A 288 21.90 11.74 -1.61
N ALA A 289 21.34 11.80 -2.84
CA ALA A 289 21.54 10.79 -3.87
C ALA A 289 23.00 10.60 -4.28
N GLN A 290 23.79 11.68 -4.27
CA GLN A 290 25.21 11.63 -4.58
C GLN A 290 26.07 11.07 -3.43
N ASN A 291 25.50 10.92 -2.23
CA ASN A 291 26.23 10.35 -1.11
C ASN A 291 26.40 8.84 -1.30
N PRO A 292 27.64 8.31 -1.28
CA PRO A 292 27.88 6.89 -1.53
C PRO A 292 27.26 5.96 -0.47
N ALA A 293 26.84 6.47 0.69
CA ALA A 293 26.14 5.67 1.72
C ALA A 293 24.61 5.61 1.47
N PHE A 294 24.05 6.45 0.58
CA PHE A 294 22.64 6.39 0.22
C PHE A 294 22.38 5.41 -0.92
N LEU A 295 21.20 4.80 -0.91
CA LEU A 295 20.68 3.96 -1.97
C LEU A 295 19.15 4.14 -2.04
N SER A 296 18.64 4.57 -3.20
CA SER A 296 17.20 4.45 -3.46
C SER A 296 16.90 3.04 -3.93
N CYS A 297 16.06 2.32 -3.21
CA CYS A 297 15.65 0.95 -3.55
C CYS A 297 14.25 0.65 -3.00
N THR A 298 13.59 -0.33 -3.61
CA THR A 298 12.26 -0.80 -3.22
C THR A 298 12.25 -1.47 -1.84
N ASP A 299 11.07 -1.64 -1.23
CA ASP A 299 10.93 -2.37 0.03
C ASP A 299 11.48 -3.81 -0.06
N THR A 300 11.35 -4.48 -1.19
CA THR A 300 11.92 -5.82 -1.41
C THR A 300 13.46 -5.78 -1.36
N GLU A 301 14.08 -4.86 -2.09
CA GLU A 301 15.53 -4.69 -2.11
C GLU A 301 16.06 -4.21 -0.74
N PHE A 302 15.28 -3.39 -0.02
CA PHE A 302 15.57 -3.02 1.35
C PHE A 302 15.67 -4.27 2.25
N MET A 303 14.68 -5.15 2.19
CA MET A 303 14.67 -6.39 2.98
C MET A 303 15.79 -7.36 2.59
N GLU A 304 16.14 -7.46 1.30
CA GLU A 304 17.30 -8.21 0.84
C GLU A 304 18.60 -7.64 1.43
N GLY A 305 18.76 -6.30 1.40
CA GLY A 305 19.92 -5.62 1.97
C GLY A 305 20.01 -5.70 3.50
N VAL A 306 18.88 -5.80 4.21
CA VAL A 306 18.82 -6.11 5.64
C VAL A 306 19.33 -7.54 5.90
N GLN A 307 18.87 -8.50 5.10
CA GLN A 307 19.25 -9.92 5.26
C GLN A 307 20.72 -10.19 4.96
N ASP A 308 21.28 -9.56 3.93
CA ASP A 308 22.70 -9.72 3.56
C ASP A 308 23.64 -8.79 4.35
N GLY A 309 23.07 -7.89 5.18
CA GLY A 309 23.79 -6.95 6.02
C GLY A 309 24.44 -5.79 5.27
N THR A 310 24.06 -5.50 4.05
CA THR A 310 24.50 -4.33 3.27
C THR A 310 23.85 -3.05 3.78
N ILE A 311 22.54 -3.12 4.11
CA ILE A 311 21.75 -2.00 4.60
C ILE A 311 21.60 -2.09 6.11
N VAL A 312 21.88 -0.99 6.81
CA VAL A 312 21.79 -0.86 8.27
C VAL A 312 20.77 0.16 8.74
N ALA A 313 20.17 0.90 7.83
CA ALA A 313 19.01 1.75 8.09
C ALA A 313 18.19 1.94 6.83
N GLY A 314 16.89 2.09 7.00
CA GLY A 314 15.98 2.33 5.88
C GLY A 314 14.64 2.86 6.32
N VAL A 315 14.00 3.64 5.44
CA VAL A 315 12.65 4.16 5.64
C VAL A 315 11.65 3.14 5.12
N SER A 316 10.77 2.67 6.00
CA SER A 316 9.68 1.77 5.67
C SER A 316 8.57 1.84 6.73
N GLY A 317 7.52 1.06 6.61
CA GLY A 317 6.41 1.01 7.55
C GLY A 317 6.39 -0.26 8.41
N VAL A 318 5.36 -0.40 9.24
CA VAL A 318 5.22 -1.52 10.20
C VAL A 318 5.15 -2.89 9.54
N TRP A 319 4.77 -2.99 8.27
CA TRP A 319 4.66 -4.25 7.53
C TRP A 319 5.97 -5.04 7.44
N ASN A 320 7.12 -4.36 7.55
CA ASN A 320 8.44 -4.98 7.60
C ASN A 320 8.97 -5.24 9.02
N ALA A 321 8.25 -4.81 10.08
CA ALA A 321 8.72 -4.86 11.45
C ALA A 321 9.09 -6.28 11.91
N ALA A 322 8.19 -7.23 11.68
CA ALA A 322 8.39 -8.62 12.08
C ALA A 322 9.61 -9.26 11.38
N GLU A 323 9.80 -8.99 10.09
CA GLU A 323 10.92 -9.54 9.31
C GLU A 323 12.26 -8.89 9.68
N ILE A 324 12.29 -7.57 9.88
CA ILE A 324 13.49 -6.85 10.33
C ILE A 324 13.91 -7.35 11.72
N LYS A 325 12.95 -7.54 12.63
CA LYS A 325 13.18 -8.08 13.98
C LYS A 325 13.76 -9.50 13.95
N LYS A 326 13.40 -10.34 12.98
CA LYS A 326 14.00 -11.67 12.79
C LYS A 326 15.49 -11.60 12.46
N VAL A 327 15.91 -10.57 11.72
CA VAL A 327 17.31 -10.39 11.28
C VAL A 327 18.14 -9.66 12.35
N TRP A 328 17.67 -8.51 12.85
CA TRP A 328 18.43 -7.67 13.79
C TRP A 328 18.19 -8.02 15.27
N GLY A 329 17.16 -8.82 15.56
CA GLY A 329 16.88 -9.28 16.92
C GLY A 329 16.67 -8.13 17.90
N ASN A 330 17.40 -8.15 19.03
CA ASN A 330 17.35 -7.11 20.07
C ASN A 330 18.04 -5.80 19.65
N ASP A 331 18.82 -5.81 18.59
CA ASP A 331 19.52 -4.64 18.06
C ASP A 331 18.68 -3.87 17.03
N TYR A 332 17.45 -4.33 16.82
CA TYR A 332 16.41 -3.64 16.07
C TYR A 332 16.05 -2.29 16.69
N GLY A 333 16.13 -1.23 15.90
CA GLY A 333 15.72 0.11 16.26
C GLY A 333 14.68 0.66 15.29
N ALA A 334 13.71 1.42 15.81
CA ALA A 334 12.72 2.16 15.02
C ALA A 334 12.50 3.52 15.66
N VAL A 335 12.57 4.59 14.85
CA VAL A 335 12.40 5.98 15.30
C VAL A 335 11.68 6.78 14.23
N LYS A 336 11.12 7.94 14.61
CA LYS A 336 10.59 8.89 13.62
C LYS A 336 11.67 9.23 12.59
N LEU A 337 11.26 9.74 11.43
CA LEU A 337 12.19 10.19 10.39
C LEU A 337 13.15 11.25 10.93
N PRO A 338 14.40 11.28 10.43
CA PRO A 338 15.38 12.29 10.80
C PRO A 338 14.98 13.68 10.30
N THR A 339 15.75 14.69 10.67
CA THR A 339 15.79 15.94 9.94
C THR A 339 16.72 15.81 8.75
N TYR A 340 16.55 16.68 7.73
CA TYR A 340 17.50 16.81 6.61
C TYR A 340 17.90 18.27 6.43
N THR A 341 19.08 18.51 5.87
CA THR A 341 19.58 19.84 5.58
C THR A 341 18.98 20.35 4.26
N CYS A 342 18.25 21.48 4.33
CA CYS A 342 17.67 22.16 3.18
C CYS A 342 17.83 23.67 3.34
N ALA A 343 18.38 24.37 2.35
CA ALA A 343 18.67 25.80 2.41
C ALA A 343 19.42 26.24 3.69
N GLY A 344 20.35 25.41 4.18
CA GLY A 344 21.12 25.65 5.40
C GLY A 344 20.35 25.51 6.71
N GLN A 345 19.15 24.95 6.69
CA GLN A 345 18.30 24.68 7.84
C GLN A 345 18.09 23.17 8.03
N GLN A 346 17.82 22.75 9.27
CA GLN A 346 17.39 21.41 9.58
C GLN A 346 15.86 21.35 9.50
N ILE A 347 15.32 20.62 8.52
CA ILE A 347 13.88 20.43 8.32
C ILE A 347 13.49 19.04 8.80
N GLN A 348 12.52 18.94 9.71
CA GLN A 348 11.96 17.66 10.12
C GLN A 348 11.24 17.02 8.92
N MET A 349 11.69 15.84 8.52
CA MET A 349 11.00 15.08 7.47
C MET A 349 9.56 14.77 7.88
N SER A 350 8.66 14.98 6.95
CA SER A 350 7.24 14.68 7.11
C SER A 350 6.94 13.22 6.73
N SER A 351 5.69 12.83 6.77
CA SER A 351 5.23 11.56 6.21
C SER A 351 3.77 11.66 5.76
N PHE A 352 3.36 10.78 4.88
CA PHE A 352 1.95 10.42 4.85
C PHE A 352 1.62 9.56 6.06
N THR A 353 0.37 9.65 6.51
CA THR A 353 -0.25 8.80 7.52
C THR A 353 -1.57 8.29 6.95
N GLY A 354 -2.00 7.13 7.38
CA GLY A 354 -3.26 6.55 6.91
C GLY A 354 -3.69 5.35 7.75
N TYR A 355 -4.70 4.69 7.22
CA TYR A 355 -5.35 3.55 7.83
C TYR A 355 -5.47 2.45 6.79
N LYS A 356 -5.35 1.20 7.21
CA LYS A 356 -5.73 0.06 6.38
C LYS A 356 -7.04 -0.52 6.88
N MET A 357 -7.82 -1.02 5.96
CA MET A 357 -9.15 -1.54 6.22
C MET A 357 -9.44 -2.74 5.33
N MET A 358 -10.43 -3.54 5.70
CA MET A 358 -10.89 -4.68 4.93
C MET A 358 -12.18 -4.34 4.21
N GLY A 359 -12.14 -4.34 2.87
CA GLY A 359 -13.30 -4.11 2.00
C GLY A 359 -13.93 -5.42 1.54
N VAL A 360 -15.22 -5.36 1.19
CA VAL A 360 -15.98 -6.45 0.60
C VAL A 360 -16.47 -6.04 -0.79
N ASN A 361 -16.27 -6.92 -1.76
CA ASN A 361 -16.69 -6.72 -3.13
C ASN A 361 -18.23 -6.70 -3.24
N ALA A 362 -18.78 -5.61 -3.76
CA ALA A 362 -20.22 -5.48 -3.99
C ALA A 362 -20.80 -6.52 -4.96
N TYR A 363 -19.95 -7.19 -5.73
CA TYR A 363 -20.33 -8.23 -6.70
C TYR A 363 -20.02 -9.65 -6.21
N SER A 364 -19.59 -9.82 -4.94
CA SER A 364 -19.44 -11.15 -4.33
C SER A 364 -20.73 -11.96 -4.42
N LYS A 365 -20.63 -13.24 -4.72
CA LYS A 365 -21.77 -14.17 -4.78
C LYS A 365 -22.23 -14.59 -3.38
N HIS A 366 -21.36 -14.51 -2.39
CA HIS A 366 -21.60 -14.91 -1.00
C HIS A 366 -21.42 -13.71 -0.05
N LYS A 367 -22.02 -12.55 -0.37
CA LYS A 367 -21.86 -11.28 0.36
C LYS A 367 -22.03 -11.39 1.87
N ASP A 368 -23.07 -12.10 2.32
CA ASP A 368 -23.33 -12.24 3.75
C ASP A 368 -22.19 -12.94 4.50
N TRP A 369 -21.54 -13.92 3.85
CA TRP A 369 -20.38 -14.59 4.40
C TRP A 369 -19.11 -13.79 4.25
N ALA A 370 -18.94 -13.06 3.14
CA ALA A 370 -17.83 -12.17 2.94
C ALA A 370 -17.80 -11.02 3.98
N LEU A 371 -18.98 -10.42 4.27
CA LEU A 371 -19.12 -9.41 5.33
C LEU A 371 -18.80 -9.97 6.71
N LYS A 372 -19.29 -11.18 7.05
CA LYS A 372 -18.96 -11.83 8.31
C LYS A 372 -17.48 -12.16 8.46
N LEU A 373 -16.82 -12.57 7.37
CA LEU A 373 -15.40 -12.88 7.39
C LEU A 373 -14.55 -11.62 7.47
N ALA A 374 -14.94 -10.53 6.80
CA ALA A 374 -14.27 -9.24 6.91
C ALA A 374 -14.37 -8.65 8.33
N ASP A 375 -15.56 -8.73 8.96
CA ASP A 375 -15.78 -8.40 10.37
C ASP A 375 -14.93 -9.28 11.30
N TRP A 376 -14.85 -10.58 11.01
CA TRP A 376 -14.01 -11.50 11.77
C TRP A 376 -12.53 -11.13 11.70
N PHE A 377 -11.98 -10.85 10.51
CA PHE A 377 -10.59 -10.45 10.32
C PHE A 377 -10.20 -9.16 11.06
N THR A 378 -11.19 -8.32 11.39
CA THR A 378 -10.99 -6.98 11.94
C THR A 378 -11.57 -6.78 13.34
N ASN A 379 -12.07 -7.84 13.98
CA ASN A 379 -12.51 -7.78 15.36
C ASN A 379 -11.33 -7.60 16.34
N GLU A 380 -11.60 -7.28 17.61
CA GLU A 380 -10.57 -7.02 18.62
C GLU A 380 -9.55 -8.16 18.75
N GLU A 381 -10.03 -9.42 18.82
CA GLU A 381 -9.20 -10.61 18.99
C GLU A 381 -8.22 -10.78 17.81
N ASN A 382 -8.71 -10.65 16.60
CA ASN A 382 -7.90 -10.81 15.38
C ASN A 382 -6.99 -9.60 15.09
N GLN A 383 -7.35 -8.39 15.52
CA GLN A 383 -6.42 -7.28 15.50
C GLN A 383 -5.29 -7.47 16.51
N MET A 384 -5.55 -8.07 17.68
CA MET A 384 -4.50 -8.46 18.64
C MET A 384 -3.62 -9.58 18.10
N LEU A 385 -4.18 -10.59 17.44
CA LEU A 385 -3.40 -11.65 16.79
C LEU A 385 -2.47 -11.05 15.70
N ARG A 386 -2.98 -10.13 14.90
CA ARG A 386 -2.18 -9.41 13.91
C ARG A 386 -1.05 -8.58 14.55
N LEU A 387 -1.29 -7.97 15.70
CA LEU A 387 -0.25 -7.29 16.46
C LEU A 387 0.83 -8.27 16.94
N GLU A 388 0.44 -9.43 17.47
CA GLU A 388 1.37 -10.44 18.00
C GLU A 388 2.24 -11.07 16.90
N GLU A 389 1.65 -11.39 15.75
CA GLU A 389 2.31 -12.10 14.66
C GLU A 389 3.04 -11.17 13.66
N ARG A 390 2.53 -9.94 13.52
CA ARG A 390 2.99 -9.01 12.48
C ARG A 390 3.50 -7.66 12.99
N ASP A 391 3.44 -7.42 14.30
CA ASP A 391 3.77 -6.13 14.92
C ASP A 391 2.94 -4.95 14.34
N GLN A 392 1.72 -5.21 13.76
CA GLN A 392 0.86 -4.19 13.14
C GLN A 392 -0.06 -3.53 14.16
N GLY A 393 -0.17 -2.18 14.09
CA GLY A 393 -0.91 -1.37 15.05
C GLY A 393 -2.43 -1.43 14.84
N PRO A 394 -3.20 -1.84 15.85
CA PRO A 394 -4.64 -2.02 15.70
C PRO A 394 -5.41 -0.71 15.61
N SER A 395 -6.54 -0.71 14.91
CA SER A 395 -7.53 0.36 14.88
C SER A 395 -8.61 0.21 15.97
N ASN A 396 -8.79 -0.97 16.54
CA ASN A 396 -9.72 -1.20 17.64
C ASN A 396 -9.26 -0.46 18.89
N LYS A 397 -10.17 0.26 19.57
CA LYS A 397 -9.87 1.12 20.72
C LYS A 397 -9.23 0.36 21.89
N ASN A 398 -9.74 -0.83 22.20
CA ASN A 398 -9.22 -1.63 23.31
C ASN A 398 -7.84 -2.20 22.95
N ALA A 399 -7.70 -2.76 21.77
CA ALA A 399 -6.44 -3.30 21.27
C ALA A 399 -5.35 -2.20 21.17
N ALA A 400 -5.68 -1.02 20.66
CA ALA A 400 -4.77 0.13 20.56
C ALA A 400 -4.29 0.65 21.93
N ALA A 401 -5.13 0.53 22.96
CA ALA A 401 -4.79 0.92 24.33
C ALA A 401 -4.00 -0.14 25.11
N SER A 402 -3.70 -1.30 24.51
CA SER A 402 -3.01 -2.40 25.19
C SER A 402 -1.54 -2.08 25.50
N GLU A 403 -1.00 -2.73 26.54
CA GLU A 403 0.43 -2.63 26.87
C GLU A 403 1.32 -3.25 25.78
N GLN A 404 0.80 -4.21 25.04
CA GLN A 404 1.52 -4.84 23.91
C GLN A 404 1.84 -3.83 22.81
N VAL A 405 0.91 -2.96 22.44
CA VAL A 405 1.12 -1.87 21.47
C VAL A 405 2.27 -0.96 21.90
N GLN A 406 2.34 -0.63 23.20
CA GLN A 406 3.39 0.23 23.74
C GLN A 406 4.79 -0.42 23.71
N ALA A 407 4.87 -1.73 23.62
CA ALA A 407 6.12 -2.48 23.62
C ALA A 407 6.71 -2.67 22.19
N VAL A 408 5.98 -2.33 21.11
CA VAL A 408 6.43 -2.50 19.73
C VAL A 408 7.16 -1.24 19.25
N PRO A 409 8.48 -1.26 19.01
CA PRO A 409 9.24 -0.06 18.61
C PRO A 409 8.74 0.57 17.30
N ALA A 410 8.30 -0.24 16.32
CA ALA A 410 7.77 0.23 15.05
C ALA A 410 6.49 1.04 15.23
N ILE A 411 5.57 0.58 16.08
CA ILE A 411 4.33 1.31 16.37
C ILE A 411 4.64 2.62 17.10
N GLN A 412 5.58 2.60 18.05
CA GLN A 412 5.99 3.84 18.73
C GLN A 412 6.64 4.83 17.76
N ALA A 413 7.40 4.36 16.78
CA ALA A 413 8.01 5.20 15.76
C ALA A 413 6.98 5.84 14.83
N VAL A 414 5.96 5.09 14.36
CA VAL A 414 4.90 5.65 13.51
C VAL A 414 4.04 6.65 14.27
N ILE A 415 3.73 6.39 15.54
CA ILE A 415 3.02 7.35 16.42
C ILE A 415 3.84 8.63 16.58
N ALA A 416 5.15 8.51 16.86
CA ALA A 416 6.04 9.67 16.99
C ALA A 416 6.19 10.45 15.67
N GLN A 417 6.11 9.78 14.54
CA GLN A 417 6.16 10.40 13.22
C GLN A 417 4.85 11.09 12.84
N ALA A 418 3.70 10.57 13.26
CA ALA A 418 2.36 11.05 12.88
C ALA A 418 2.15 12.55 13.19
N GLN A 419 2.78 13.09 14.24
CA GLN A 419 2.72 14.52 14.57
C GLN A 419 3.33 15.44 13.49
N TYR A 420 4.13 14.88 12.59
CA TYR A 420 4.73 15.54 11.44
C TYR A 420 4.10 15.08 10.12
N GLY A 421 3.09 14.25 10.21
CA GLY A 421 2.44 13.59 9.09
C GLY A 421 1.24 14.36 8.55
N LYS A 422 0.79 13.92 7.37
CA LYS A 422 -0.44 14.35 6.70
C LYS A 422 -1.19 13.12 6.22
N LEU A 423 -2.52 13.16 6.32
CA LEU A 423 -3.33 12.10 5.70
C LEU A 423 -3.02 11.98 4.20
N GLN A 424 -2.89 10.74 3.72
CA GLN A 424 -2.54 10.44 2.33
C GLN A 424 -3.66 10.66 1.31
N ARG A 425 -4.57 11.58 1.59
CA ARG A 425 -5.64 11.97 0.66
C ARG A 425 -5.08 12.90 -0.39
N VAL A 426 -4.84 12.37 -1.57
CA VAL A 426 -4.28 13.07 -2.72
C VAL A 426 -5.03 12.67 -3.99
N GLY A 427 -5.12 13.58 -4.96
CA GLY A 427 -5.65 13.26 -6.28
C GLY A 427 -4.69 12.37 -7.07
N ASN A 428 -5.22 11.56 -7.97
CA ASN A 428 -4.48 10.50 -8.67
C ASN A 428 -3.24 11.00 -9.45
N SER A 429 -3.27 12.24 -9.97
CA SER A 429 -2.14 12.83 -10.70
C SER A 429 -0.88 13.04 -9.85
N TYR A 430 -1.00 12.99 -8.53
CA TYR A 430 0.15 13.09 -7.61
C TYR A 430 1.14 11.94 -7.81
N TRP A 431 0.64 10.71 -7.89
CA TRP A 431 1.46 9.50 -7.80
C TRP A 431 2.46 9.39 -8.95
N ASP A 432 1.99 9.50 -10.20
CA ASP A 432 2.84 9.39 -11.38
C ASP A 432 3.87 10.52 -11.45
N ALA A 433 3.45 11.76 -11.17
CA ALA A 433 4.35 12.91 -11.18
C ALA A 433 5.47 12.78 -10.15
N MET A 434 5.14 12.32 -8.94
CA MET A 434 6.13 12.09 -7.88
C MET A 434 7.05 10.91 -8.17
N THR A 435 6.54 9.85 -8.79
CA THR A 435 7.35 8.70 -9.22
C THR A 435 8.39 9.12 -10.27
N GLU A 436 7.98 9.90 -11.28
CA GLU A 436 8.90 10.42 -12.30
C GLU A 436 9.96 11.33 -11.69
N PHE A 437 9.54 12.25 -10.82
CA PHE A 437 10.46 13.15 -10.12
C PHE A 437 11.46 12.36 -9.23
N GLY A 438 10.98 11.42 -8.45
CA GLY A 438 11.82 10.63 -7.56
C GLY A 438 12.82 9.75 -8.29
N ASN A 439 12.42 9.13 -9.39
CA ASN A 439 13.33 8.39 -10.26
C ASN A 439 14.42 9.28 -10.84
N LEU A 440 14.09 10.53 -11.22
CA LEU A 440 15.08 11.50 -11.67
C LEU A 440 16.07 11.85 -10.53
N MET A 441 15.56 12.18 -9.34
CA MET A 441 16.41 12.53 -8.19
C MET A 441 17.34 11.39 -7.78
N ALA A 442 16.85 10.14 -7.80
CA ALA A 442 17.61 8.94 -7.46
C ALA A 442 18.85 8.73 -8.35
N THR A 443 18.87 9.30 -9.56
CA THR A 443 20.06 9.27 -10.44
C THR A 443 21.21 10.14 -9.91
N GLY A 444 20.95 11.06 -8.97
CA GLY A 444 21.89 12.05 -8.49
C GLY A 444 22.19 13.18 -9.49
N SER A 445 21.38 13.33 -10.56
CA SER A 445 21.58 14.34 -11.61
C SER A 445 20.28 14.68 -12.33
N THR A 446 20.06 15.95 -12.62
CA THR A 446 18.99 16.43 -13.52
C THR A 446 19.43 16.54 -14.98
N ASN A 447 20.61 16.00 -15.32
CA ASN A 447 21.21 16.07 -16.67
C ASN A 447 21.37 17.52 -17.20
N GLY A 448 21.47 18.49 -16.29
CA GLY A 448 21.67 19.91 -16.61
C GLY A 448 20.35 20.65 -16.91
N THR A 449 19.20 20.07 -16.61
CA THR A 449 17.91 20.76 -16.61
C THR A 449 17.92 21.83 -15.52
N ASP A 450 17.35 23.00 -15.81
CA ASP A 450 17.23 24.10 -14.84
C ASP A 450 16.38 23.64 -13.64
N PRO A 451 16.83 23.88 -12.39
CA PRO A 451 16.09 23.45 -11.20
C PRO A 451 14.64 23.96 -11.17
N GLN A 452 14.38 25.18 -11.61
CA GLN A 452 13.02 25.71 -11.67
C GLN A 452 12.16 24.96 -12.70
N GLU A 453 12.73 24.59 -13.84
CA GLU A 453 12.03 23.79 -14.87
C GLU A 453 11.68 22.38 -14.36
N VAL A 454 12.55 21.77 -13.55
CA VAL A 454 12.26 20.48 -12.88
C VAL A 454 11.06 20.63 -11.95
N MET A 455 11.04 21.65 -11.11
CA MET A 455 9.95 21.91 -10.17
C MET A 455 8.65 22.32 -10.87
N ASP A 456 8.73 23.11 -11.95
CA ASP A 456 7.55 23.49 -12.74
C ASP A 456 6.92 22.25 -13.41
N THR A 457 7.74 21.32 -13.89
CA THR A 457 7.29 20.05 -14.47
C THR A 457 6.60 19.18 -13.42
N LEU A 458 7.18 19.06 -12.24
CA LEU A 458 6.59 18.32 -11.12
C LEU A 458 5.21 18.86 -10.74
N VAL A 459 5.13 20.19 -10.52
CA VAL A 459 3.87 20.83 -10.11
C VAL A 459 2.81 20.74 -11.22
N ALA A 460 3.21 20.90 -12.49
CA ALA A 460 2.30 20.72 -13.62
C ALA A 460 1.72 19.29 -13.67
N GLY A 461 2.55 18.27 -13.41
CA GLY A 461 2.11 16.87 -13.32
C GLY A 461 1.15 16.65 -12.15
N ILE A 462 1.51 17.13 -10.94
CA ILE A 462 0.68 16.99 -9.74
C ILE A 462 -0.71 17.65 -9.89
N THR A 463 -0.76 18.83 -10.52
CA THR A 463 -1.99 19.63 -10.66
C THR A 463 -2.76 19.35 -11.95
N GLN A 464 -2.29 18.41 -12.76
CA GLN A 464 -2.96 18.04 -14.00
C GLN A 464 -4.37 17.50 -13.70
N SER A 465 -5.36 17.99 -14.45
CA SER A 465 -6.72 17.44 -14.38
C SER A 465 -6.76 16.08 -15.08
N THR A 466 -7.16 15.06 -14.36
CA THR A 466 -7.37 13.70 -14.90
C THR A 466 -8.80 13.51 -15.45
N VAL A 467 -9.63 14.56 -15.42
CA VAL A 467 -10.99 14.53 -15.98
C VAL A 467 -10.87 14.71 -17.49
N GLN A 468 -10.91 13.64 -18.24
CA GLN A 468 -11.20 13.61 -19.67
C GLN A 468 -12.67 13.23 -19.89
#